data_fe24060b2763ac9bc92a250145681dfb
#
_entry.id   fe24060b2763ac9bc92a250145681dfb
#
_cell.length_a   1.000
_cell.length_b   1.000
_cell.length_c   1.000
_cell.angle_alpha   90.00
_cell.angle_beta   90.00
_cell.angle_gamma   90.00
#
_symmetry.space_group_name_H-M   'P 1'
#
loop_
_entity.id
_entity.type
_entity.pdbx_description
1 polymer ?
#
loop_
_entity_poly.entity_id
_entity_poly.type
_entity_poly.pdbx_seq_one_letter_code
_entity_poly.pdbx_strand_id
1 'polypeptide(L)'
;MICQCYHDQLISIRRKLHQNPEEGWSEFTTTAFLVQTLRGYGYKVLLGRAIINPDACLGRSQKVVQAGIERARKNGVSEDLLKEMQELTGCVAVLDTRRPGPTFACRFDIDCVPVQES
;
A
#
# COMPACT_ATOMS: atom_id res chain seq x y z
N MET A 1 -25.58 11.52 -4.07
CA MET A 1 -25.13 10.28 -3.44
C MET A 1 -23.61 10.38 -3.18
N ILE A 2 -23.14 9.99 -2.00
CA ILE A 2 -21.74 10.17 -1.56
C ILE A 2 -20.74 9.55 -2.55
N CYS A 3 -21.07 8.38 -3.12
CA CYS A 3 -20.19 7.70 -4.07
C CYS A 3 -19.90 8.51 -5.35
N GLN A 4 -20.78 9.40 -5.75
CA GLN A 4 -20.62 10.18 -6.97
C GLN A 4 -19.57 11.30 -6.81
N CYS A 5 -19.40 11.82 -5.58
CA CYS A 5 -18.40 12.84 -5.30
C CYS A 5 -16.95 12.31 -5.44
N TYR A 6 -16.75 11.00 -5.36
CA TYR A 6 -15.43 10.36 -5.46
C TYR A 6 -15.15 9.73 -6.81
N HIS A 7 -16.09 9.80 -7.74
CA HIS A 7 -16.00 9.11 -9.04
C HIS A 7 -14.71 9.45 -9.80
N ASP A 8 -14.45 10.72 -10.02
CA ASP A 8 -13.27 11.17 -10.76
C ASP A 8 -11.97 10.87 -10.02
N GLN A 9 -11.99 10.99 -8.69
CA GLN A 9 -10.85 10.63 -7.83
C GLN A 9 -10.54 9.14 -7.93
N LEU A 10 -11.56 8.28 -7.87
CA LEU A 10 -11.39 6.83 -7.99
C LEU A 10 -10.83 6.43 -9.36
N ILE A 11 -11.32 7.05 -10.44
CA ILE A 11 -10.79 6.82 -11.78
C ILE A 11 -9.33 7.24 -11.87
N SER A 12 -8.98 8.41 -11.33
CA SER A 12 -7.62 8.92 -11.32
C SER A 12 -6.66 7.99 -10.57
N ILE A 13 -7.06 7.55 -9.38
CA ILE A 13 -6.27 6.60 -8.56
C ILE A 13 -6.09 5.28 -9.30
N ARG A 14 -7.17 4.72 -9.84
CA ARG A 14 -7.11 3.47 -10.60
C ARG A 14 -6.13 3.56 -11.76
N ARG A 15 -6.20 4.63 -12.55
CA ARG A 15 -5.30 4.86 -13.69
C ARG A 15 -3.85 5.02 -13.26
N LYS A 16 -3.61 5.73 -12.17
CA LYS A 16 -2.27 5.90 -11.59
C LYS A 16 -1.65 4.58 -11.18
N LEU A 17 -2.40 3.73 -10.49
CA LEU A 17 -1.93 2.40 -10.07
C LEU A 17 -1.71 1.48 -11.28
N HIS A 18 -2.60 1.53 -12.26
CA HIS A 18 -2.50 0.74 -13.48
C HIS A 18 -1.27 1.10 -14.34
N GLN A 19 -0.89 2.39 -14.37
CA GLN A 19 0.30 2.85 -15.09
C GLN A 19 1.63 2.47 -14.41
N ASN A 20 1.58 2.13 -13.13
CA ASN A 20 2.76 1.79 -12.32
C ASN A 20 2.54 0.45 -11.62
N PRO A 21 2.44 -0.65 -12.38
CA PRO A 21 2.16 -1.96 -11.81
C PRO A 21 3.33 -2.44 -10.96
N GLU A 22 3.02 -2.99 -9.80
CA GLU A 22 4.00 -3.55 -8.87
C GLU A 22 3.59 -4.96 -8.46
N GLU A 23 4.52 -5.90 -8.59
CA GLU A 23 4.33 -7.30 -8.24
C GLU A 23 4.33 -7.52 -6.72
N GLY A 24 3.78 -8.67 -6.31
CA GLY A 24 3.78 -9.09 -4.92
C GLY A 24 5.17 -9.02 -4.26
N TRP A 25 5.22 -8.46 -3.06
CA TRP A 25 6.42 -8.17 -2.24
C TRP A 25 7.31 -7.06 -2.78
N SER A 26 6.91 -6.36 -3.83
CA SER A 26 7.64 -5.19 -4.36
C SER A 26 6.78 -3.92 -4.44
N GLU A 27 5.60 -3.92 -3.86
CA GLU A 27 4.60 -2.84 -3.94
C GLU A 27 4.93 -1.66 -3.00
N PHE A 28 6.16 -1.19 -3.02
CA PHE A 28 6.64 -0.13 -2.12
C PHE A 28 6.08 1.25 -2.49
N THR A 29 6.01 1.57 -3.78
CA THR A 29 5.43 2.84 -4.24
C THR A 29 3.92 2.88 -3.95
N THR A 30 3.22 1.79 -4.25
CA THR A 30 1.78 1.65 -3.97
C THR A 30 1.51 1.73 -2.48
N THR A 31 2.29 1.01 -1.65
CA THR A 31 2.18 1.08 -0.19
C THR A 31 2.37 2.50 0.32
N ALA A 32 3.40 3.21 -0.16
CA ALA A 32 3.66 4.60 0.22
C ALA A 32 2.48 5.52 -0.11
N PHE A 33 1.92 5.37 -1.30
CA PHE A 33 0.74 6.12 -1.72
C PHE A 33 -0.46 5.87 -0.81
N LEU A 34 -0.73 4.61 -0.48
CA LEU A 34 -1.83 4.23 0.42
C LEU A 34 -1.62 4.78 1.83
N VAL A 35 -0.42 4.64 2.37
CA VAL A 35 -0.08 5.12 3.71
C VAL A 35 -0.29 6.64 3.82
N GLN A 36 0.22 7.39 2.87
CA GLN A 36 0.08 8.85 2.84
C GLN A 36 -1.39 9.27 2.72
N THR A 37 -2.14 8.60 1.84
CA THR A 37 -3.57 8.88 1.64
C THR A 37 -4.39 8.58 2.89
N LEU A 38 -4.19 7.41 3.50
CA LEU A 38 -4.93 6.98 4.69
C LEU A 38 -4.58 7.82 5.93
N ARG A 39 -3.30 8.16 6.11
CA ARG A 39 -2.89 9.10 7.17
C ARG A 39 -3.53 10.49 6.97
N GLY A 40 -3.63 10.94 5.72
CA GLY A 40 -4.30 12.19 5.38
C GLY A 40 -5.79 12.19 5.73
N TYR A 41 -6.44 11.03 5.71
CA TYR A 41 -7.83 10.87 6.16
C TYR A 41 -7.98 10.67 7.68
N GLY A 42 -6.89 10.65 8.43
CA GLY A 42 -6.93 10.49 9.88
C GLY A 42 -6.89 9.06 10.40
N TYR A 43 -6.60 8.07 9.55
CA TYR A 43 -6.41 6.69 9.98
C TYR A 43 -5.09 6.53 10.74
N LYS A 44 -5.10 5.66 11.75
CA LYS A 44 -3.87 5.09 12.31
C LYS A 44 -3.38 4.00 11.36
N VAL A 45 -2.18 4.16 10.80
CA VAL A 45 -1.63 3.23 9.82
C VAL A 45 -0.46 2.46 10.43
N LEU A 46 -0.54 1.13 10.36
CA LEU A 46 0.47 0.19 10.83
C LEU A 46 1.22 -0.40 9.64
N LEU A 47 2.52 -0.56 9.78
CA LEU A 47 3.44 -1.00 8.72
C LEU A 47 4.44 -2.04 9.22
N GLY A 48 5.06 -2.73 8.27
CA GLY A 48 6.21 -3.57 8.50
C GLY A 48 5.94 -4.74 9.44
N ARG A 49 6.86 -4.98 10.35
CA ARG A 49 6.79 -6.11 11.28
C ARG A 49 5.65 -6.01 12.31
N ALA A 50 5.04 -4.85 12.44
CA ALA A 50 3.85 -4.70 13.28
C ALA A 50 2.63 -5.44 12.71
N ILE A 51 2.63 -5.73 11.42
CA ILE A 51 1.49 -6.36 10.72
C ILE A 51 1.87 -7.64 9.97
N ILE A 52 3.15 -7.87 9.67
CA ILE A 52 3.61 -9.00 8.85
C ILE A 52 4.78 -9.69 9.56
N ASN A 53 4.69 -11.01 9.68
CA ASN A 53 5.83 -11.84 10.05
C ASN A 53 6.64 -12.17 8.79
N PRO A 54 7.88 -11.65 8.62
CA PRO A 54 8.68 -11.89 7.44
C PRO A 54 9.01 -13.37 7.19
N ASP A 55 9.08 -14.18 8.25
CA ASP A 55 9.35 -15.61 8.13
C ASP A 55 8.16 -16.41 7.55
N ALA A 56 6.97 -15.82 7.56
CA ALA A 56 5.76 -16.42 6.99
C ALA A 56 5.47 -15.94 5.56
N CYS A 57 6.31 -15.09 4.97
CA CYS A 57 6.12 -14.57 3.62
C CYS A 57 6.55 -15.58 2.57
N LEU A 58 5.59 -16.14 1.85
CA LEU A 58 5.84 -17.09 0.77
C LEU A 58 6.19 -16.34 -0.54
N GLY A 59 7.14 -16.89 -1.31
CA GLY A 59 7.51 -16.35 -2.61
C GLY A 59 8.26 -15.02 -2.58
N ARG A 60 8.61 -14.53 -1.40
CA ARG A 60 9.38 -13.30 -1.22
C ARG A 60 10.86 -13.53 -1.50
N SER A 61 11.43 -12.81 -2.46
CA SER A 61 12.85 -12.85 -2.74
C SER A 61 13.51 -11.50 -2.50
N GLN A 62 14.73 -11.51 -1.96
CA GLN A 62 15.47 -10.30 -1.66
C GLN A 62 15.74 -9.47 -2.93
N LYS A 63 15.94 -10.13 -4.07
CA LYS A 63 16.13 -9.46 -5.36
C LYS A 63 14.91 -8.62 -5.76
N VAL A 64 13.72 -9.19 -5.63
CA VAL A 64 12.45 -8.52 -5.95
C VAL A 64 12.19 -7.36 -4.96
N VAL A 65 12.45 -7.59 -3.69
CA VAL A 65 12.32 -6.56 -2.64
C VAL A 65 13.23 -5.36 -2.93
N GLN A 66 14.51 -5.59 -3.19
CA GLN A 66 15.46 -4.51 -3.47
C GLN A 66 15.13 -3.75 -4.75
N ALA A 67 14.71 -4.43 -5.80
CA ALA A 67 14.24 -3.78 -7.02
C ALA A 67 13.03 -2.88 -6.77
N GLY A 68 12.09 -3.32 -5.95
CA GLY A 68 10.93 -2.54 -5.54
C GLY A 68 11.31 -1.29 -4.73
N ILE A 69 12.24 -1.42 -3.79
CA ILE A 69 12.75 -0.30 -2.99
C ILE A 69 13.43 0.74 -3.88
N GLU A 70 14.30 0.31 -4.79
CA GLU A 70 14.96 1.22 -5.74
C GLU A 70 13.96 1.96 -6.65
N ARG A 71 12.94 1.25 -7.13
CA ARG A 71 11.86 1.86 -7.90
C ARG A 71 11.10 2.91 -7.07
N ALA A 72 10.79 2.59 -5.81
CA ALA A 72 10.12 3.51 -4.90
C ALA A 72 10.96 4.79 -4.65
N ARG A 73 12.27 4.66 -4.48
CA ARG A 73 13.18 5.81 -4.38
C ARG A 73 13.12 6.69 -5.61
N LYS A 74 13.18 6.10 -6.79
CA LYS A 74 13.05 6.83 -8.08
C LYS A 74 11.70 7.52 -8.20
N ASN A 75 10.65 6.95 -7.62
CA ASN A 75 9.31 7.53 -7.61
C ASN A 75 9.11 8.57 -6.49
N GLY A 76 10.14 8.90 -5.74
CA GLY A 76 10.11 9.96 -4.74
C GLY A 76 9.61 9.55 -3.35
N VAL A 77 9.54 8.24 -3.05
CA VAL A 77 9.21 7.76 -1.71
C VAL A 77 10.35 8.11 -0.73
N SER A 78 10.01 8.70 0.41
CA SER A 78 11.01 9.11 1.40
C SER A 78 11.71 7.93 2.06
N GLU A 79 12.98 8.11 2.41
CA GLU A 79 13.74 7.08 3.14
C GLU A 79 13.14 6.78 4.51
N ASP A 80 12.55 7.77 5.18
CA ASP A 80 11.89 7.56 6.47
C ASP A 80 10.71 6.60 6.35
N LEU A 81 9.90 6.74 5.30
CA LEU A 81 8.78 5.84 5.04
C LEU A 81 9.26 4.44 4.64
N LEU A 82 10.29 4.35 3.82
CA LEU A 82 10.89 3.05 3.46
C LEU A 82 11.44 2.33 4.69
N LYS A 83 12.05 3.05 5.64
CA LYS A 83 12.49 2.47 6.91
C LYS A 83 11.33 1.97 7.77
N GLU A 84 10.22 2.72 7.81
CA GLU A 84 9.01 2.27 8.51
C GLU A 84 8.46 0.97 7.92
N MET A 85 8.55 0.77 6.62
CA MET A 85 8.10 -0.44 5.93
C MET A 85 8.94 -1.67 6.26
N GLN A 86 10.19 -1.51 6.67
CA GLN A 86 11.09 -2.63 7.05
C GLN A 86 11.19 -3.72 5.99
N GLU A 87 11.30 -3.32 4.71
CA GLU A 87 11.34 -4.21 3.55
C GLU A 87 10.06 -5.05 3.35
N LEU A 88 8.95 -4.65 3.96
CA LEU A 88 7.65 -5.30 3.87
C LEU A 88 6.63 -4.34 3.27
N THR A 89 5.78 -4.85 2.39
CA THR A 89 4.78 -4.07 1.67
C THR A 89 3.38 -4.25 2.28
N GLY A 90 2.47 -3.35 1.92
CA GLY A 90 1.13 -3.34 2.48
C GLY A 90 1.03 -2.55 3.79
N CYS A 91 -0.18 -2.33 4.23
CA CYS A 91 -0.47 -1.60 5.46
C CYS A 91 -1.80 -2.06 6.08
N VAL A 92 -1.96 -1.78 7.36
CA VAL A 92 -3.24 -1.89 8.06
C VAL A 92 -3.64 -0.51 8.54
N ALA A 93 -4.82 -0.07 8.13
CA ALA A 93 -5.39 1.20 8.56
C ALA A 93 -6.51 0.96 9.57
N VAL A 94 -6.46 1.63 10.69
CA VAL A 94 -7.43 1.51 11.78
C VAL A 94 -8.15 2.84 11.96
N LEU A 95 -9.48 2.80 11.90
CA LEU A 95 -10.32 3.93 12.22
C LEU A 95 -11.14 3.59 13.47
N ASP A 96 -10.82 4.24 14.58
CA ASP A 96 -11.60 4.16 15.81
C ASP A 96 -12.62 5.29 15.83
N THR A 97 -13.89 4.93 15.64
CA THR A 97 -14.99 5.89 15.68
C THR A 97 -15.37 6.31 17.08
N ARG A 98 -14.88 5.64 18.12
CA ARG A 98 -15.26 5.79 19.53
C ARG A 98 -16.77 5.63 19.77
N ARG A 99 -17.46 4.95 18.87
CA ARG A 99 -18.87 4.64 18.98
C ARG A 99 -19.05 3.16 19.32
N PRO A 100 -20.04 2.79 20.14
CA PRO A 100 -20.33 1.38 20.38
C PRO A 100 -20.82 0.72 19.10
N GLY A 101 -20.43 -0.55 18.91
CA GLY A 101 -20.81 -1.31 17.73
C GLY A 101 -19.75 -2.35 17.34
N PRO A 102 -20.02 -3.12 16.29
CA PRO A 102 -19.09 -4.14 15.81
C PRO A 102 -17.87 -3.49 15.11
N THR A 103 -16.76 -4.22 15.11
CA THR A 103 -15.60 -3.89 14.29
C THR A 103 -15.71 -4.60 12.95
N PHE A 104 -15.52 -3.85 11.86
CA PHE A 104 -15.48 -4.39 10.51
C PHE A 104 -14.03 -4.42 10.03
N ALA A 105 -13.63 -5.52 9.42
CA ALA A 105 -12.34 -5.65 8.75
C ALA A 105 -12.57 -5.90 7.25
N CYS A 106 -11.91 -5.10 6.41
CA CYS A 106 -11.93 -5.25 4.96
C CYS A 106 -10.52 -5.55 4.47
N ARG A 107 -10.38 -6.48 3.52
CA ARG A 107 -9.12 -6.80 2.88
C ARG A 107 -9.15 -6.38 1.41
N PHE A 108 -8.06 -5.76 0.97
CA PHE A 108 -7.86 -5.35 -0.41
C PHE A 108 -6.48 -5.82 -0.87
N ASP A 109 -6.42 -6.43 -2.04
CA ASP A 109 -5.15 -6.79 -2.67
C ASP A 109 -4.61 -5.58 -3.44
N ILE A 110 -3.28 -5.41 -3.44
CA ILE A 110 -2.62 -4.24 -4.03
C ILE A 110 -1.57 -4.60 -5.08
N ASP A 111 -1.26 -5.89 -5.22
CA ASP A 111 -0.33 -6.39 -6.21
C ASP A 111 -0.98 -6.50 -7.60
N CYS A 112 -0.14 -6.62 -8.60
CA CYS A 112 -0.56 -6.89 -9.97
C CYS A 112 0.17 -8.10 -10.54
N VAL A 113 -0.30 -8.57 -11.69
CA VAL A 113 0.47 -9.49 -12.53
C VAL A 113 1.62 -8.73 -13.20
N PRO A 114 2.80 -9.38 -13.43
CA PRO A 114 3.98 -8.71 -13.98
C PRO A 114 3.85 -8.48 -15.51
N VAL A 115 2.80 -7.77 -15.90
CA VAL A 115 2.54 -7.41 -17.29
C VAL A 115 2.46 -5.89 -17.40
N GLN A 116 3.33 -5.33 -18.20
CA GLN A 116 3.27 -3.91 -18.51
C GLN A 116 2.46 -3.73 -19.79
N GLU A 117 1.40 -2.96 -19.71
CA GLU A 117 0.63 -2.58 -20.90
C GLU A 117 1.39 -1.50 -21.71
N SER A 118 1.31 -1.65 -23.00
CA SER A 118 1.88 -0.68 -23.96
C SER A 118 1.00 0.58 -24.13
#